data_2325b09c9f6ddc7df9d5e268c6f8c222
#
_entry.id   2325b09c9f6ddc7df9d5e268c6f8c222
#
_cell.length_a   1.000
_cell.length_b   1.000
_cell.length_c   1.000
_cell.angle_alpha   90.00
_cell.angle_beta   90.00
_cell.angle_gamma   90.00
#
_symmetry.space_group_name_H-M   'P 1'
#
loop_
_entity.id
_entity.type
_entity.pdbx_description
1 polymer ?
#
loop_
_entity_poly.entity_id
_entity_poly.type
_entity_poly.pdbx_seq_one_letter_code
_entity_poly.pdbx_strand_id
1 'polypeptide(L)'
;MSKKVAVVTGSNKGIGFAIVKGLLRRYDGVVYLTSRSEERGRTAVSQLKELGLNPEYHQLDVTDRESVLRFREHIKRSHGGIDILINNAAIANSAQLYNSHEENEEIININYKSILTIQELLFPLVRNNGRILNISSDCGHLSNVRNKYWIERLSRQDMTVNDINEFVEWFLKESRNGTFKKEELADDATAAAYRVAKVALSALTMLQQNELAARNISVNSMHPGLVRTDMTQGVGFYSADQAAETPIYLVLDAPQNLKGAYVWFDRKVLDWYDYNADYYFKSKTLNG
;
A
#
# COMPACT_ATOMS: atom_id res chain seq x y z
N MET A 1 -18.93 -15.98 19.10
CA MET A 1 -17.64 -15.39 18.64
C MET A 1 -17.96 -14.23 17.70
N SER A 2 -17.26 -13.09 17.81
CA SER A 2 -17.43 -12.01 16.85
C SER A 2 -16.98 -12.48 15.46
N LYS A 3 -17.69 -12.07 14.39
CA LYS A 3 -17.29 -12.38 13.01
C LYS A 3 -15.88 -11.80 12.73
N LYS A 4 -15.09 -12.52 11.96
CA LYS A 4 -13.82 -12.01 11.43
C LYS A 4 -14.08 -10.84 10.46
N VAL A 5 -13.15 -9.87 10.41
CA VAL A 5 -13.31 -8.66 9.61
C VAL A 5 -12.09 -8.40 8.74
N ALA A 6 -12.29 -8.25 7.45
CA ALA A 6 -11.29 -7.79 6.49
C ALA A 6 -11.67 -6.43 5.93
N VAL A 7 -10.70 -5.52 5.85
CA VAL A 7 -10.87 -4.16 5.33
C VAL A 7 -9.88 -3.93 4.19
N VAL A 8 -10.37 -3.40 3.06
CA VAL A 8 -9.53 -3.02 1.92
C VAL A 8 -9.76 -1.55 1.60
N THR A 9 -8.73 -0.71 1.73
CA THR A 9 -8.85 0.72 1.44
C THR A 9 -8.79 1.00 -0.05
N GLY A 10 -9.58 1.99 -0.54
CA GLY A 10 -9.59 2.39 -1.95
C GLY A 10 -9.98 1.27 -2.90
N SER A 11 -10.99 0.49 -2.54
CA SER A 11 -11.31 -0.78 -3.21
C SER A 11 -12.53 -0.74 -4.14
N ASN A 12 -12.95 0.45 -4.57
CA ASN A 12 -14.07 0.62 -5.51
C ASN A 12 -13.70 0.32 -6.98
N LYS A 13 -12.42 0.10 -7.29
CA LYS A 13 -11.91 -0.24 -8.63
C LYS A 13 -10.54 -0.90 -8.58
N GLY A 14 -10.05 -1.38 -9.73
CA GLY A 14 -8.69 -1.87 -9.91
C GLY A 14 -8.35 -3.06 -9.01
N ILE A 15 -7.11 -3.08 -8.51
CA ILE A 15 -6.58 -4.17 -7.68
C ILE A 15 -7.40 -4.31 -6.39
N GLY A 16 -7.76 -3.21 -5.74
CA GLY A 16 -8.55 -3.24 -4.49
C GLY A 16 -9.91 -3.91 -4.67
N PHE A 17 -10.61 -3.63 -5.77
CA PHE A 17 -11.87 -4.29 -6.12
C PHE A 17 -11.69 -5.79 -6.34
N ALA A 18 -10.64 -6.18 -7.06
CA ALA A 18 -10.32 -7.59 -7.30
C ALA A 18 -9.94 -8.32 -6.00
N ILE A 19 -9.24 -7.65 -5.06
CA ILE A 19 -8.94 -8.20 -3.74
C ILE A 19 -10.23 -8.44 -2.95
N VAL A 20 -11.14 -7.44 -2.88
CA VAL A 20 -12.44 -7.60 -2.20
C VAL A 20 -13.22 -8.77 -2.82
N LYS A 21 -13.29 -8.84 -4.16
CA LYS A 21 -13.95 -9.94 -4.87
C LYS A 21 -13.36 -11.32 -4.50
N GLY A 22 -12.05 -11.43 -4.45
CA GLY A 22 -11.36 -12.66 -4.09
C GLY A 22 -11.52 -13.04 -2.62
N LEU A 23 -11.48 -12.06 -1.71
CA LEU A 23 -11.74 -12.28 -0.29
C LEU A 23 -13.17 -12.78 -0.05
N LEU A 24 -14.18 -12.17 -0.67
CA LEU A 24 -15.57 -12.59 -0.53
C LEU A 24 -15.82 -14.05 -0.95
N ARG A 25 -14.99 -14.61 -1.79
CA ARG A 25 -15.07 -16.02 -2.22
C ARG A 25 -14.41 -17.01 -1.27
N ARG A 26 -13.51 -16.55 -0.41
CA ARG A 26 -12.59 -17.41 0.35
C ARG A 26 -12.58 -17.15 1.85
N TYR A 27 -12.89 -15.94 2.26
CA TYR A 27 -12.78 -15.51 3.65
C TYR A 27 -14.09 -15.73 4.39
N ASP A 28 -14.07 -16.52 5.45
CA ASP A 28 -15.20 -16.72 6.33
C ASP A 28 -15.31 -15.56 7.32
N GLY A 29 -15.90 -14.46 6.86
CA GLY A 29 -16.02 -13.23 7.65
C GLY A 29 -16.69 -12.09 6.87
N VAL A 30 -16.64 -10.91 7.46
CA VAL A 30 -17.14 -9.66 6.85
C VAL A 30 -15.99 -9.04 6.06
N VAL A 31 -16.25 -8.66 4.81
CA VAL A 31 -15.29 -7.95 3.95
C VAL A 31 -15.80 -6.55 3.64
N TYR A 32 -15.07 -5.53 4.09
CA TYR A 32 -15.38 -4.14 3.81
C TYR A 32 -14.73 -3.68 2.50
N LEU A 33 -15.59 -3.22 1.57
CA LEU A 33 -15.21 -2.38 0.45
C LEU A 33 -15.25 -0.93 0.94
N THR A 34 -14.16 -0.18 0.77
CA THR A 34 -14.13 1.24 1.15
C THR A 34 -13.66 2.13 0.00
N SER A 35 -14.20 3.34 -0.06
CA SER A 35 -13.82 4.37 -1.03
C SER A 35 -14.09 5.77 -0.51
N ARG A 36 -13.35 6.79 -1.00
CA ARG A 36 -13.60 8.19 -0.64
C ARG A 36 -14.93 8.72 -1.20
N SER A 37 -15.31 8.28 -2.41
CA SER A 37 -16.59 8.62 -3.05
C SER A 37 -17.63 7.57 -2.73
N GLU A 38 -18.71 7.98 -2.08
CA GLU A 38 -19.82 7.10 -1.74
C GLU A 38 -20.49 6.53 -2.99
N GLU A 39 -20.75 7.36 -3.99
CA GLU A 39 -21.36 6.95 -5.26
C GLU A 39 -20.56 5.82 -5.93
N ARG A 40 -19.24 6.02 -6.14
CA ARG A 40 -18.38 5.00 -6.75
C ARG A 40 -18.28 3.72 -5.91
N GLY A 41 -18.29 3.87 -4.58
CA GLY A 41 -18.31 2.73 -3.67
C GLY A 41 -19.58 1.92 -3.80
N ARG A 42 -20.76 2.55 -3.82
CA ARG A 42 -22.06 1.88 -3.99
C ARG A 42 -22.18 1.20 -5.35
N THR A 43 -21.67 1.83 -6.42
CA THR A 43 -21.60 1.21 -7.76
C THR A 43 -20.77 -0.07 -7.71
N ALA A 44 -19.60 -0.05 -7.07
CA ALA A 44 -18.75 -1.23 -6.92
C ALA A 44 -19.42 -2.34 -6.10
N VAL A 45 -20.16 -1.99 -5.05
CA VAL A 45 -20.97 -2.95 -4.28
C VAL A 45 -22.03 -3.61 -5.15
N SER A 46 -22.75 -2.83 -5.98
CA SER A 46 -23.77 -3.37 -6.89
C SER A 46 -23.16 -4.37 -7.88
N GLN A 47 -22.01 -4.04 -8.46
CA GLN A 47 -21.28 -4.95 -9.35
C GLN A 47 -20.90 -6.28 -8.66
N LEU A 48 -20.47 -6.23 -7.39
CA LEU A 48 -20.17 -7.46 -6.64
C LEU A 48 -21.42 -8.26 -6.31
N LYS A 49 -22.54 -7.58 -5.98
CA LYS A 49 -23.83 -8.25 -5.73
C LYS A 49 -24.38 -8.95 -6.97
N GLU A 50 -24.21 -8.40 -8.16
CA GLU A 50 -24.55 -9.06 -9.44
C GLU A 50 -23.78 -10.36 -9.64
N LEU A 51 -22.57 -10.48 -9.03
CA LEU A 51 -21.78 -11.72 -9.01
C LEU A 51 -22.14 -12.66 -7.84
N GLY A 52 -23.21 -12.35 -7.07
CA GLY A 52 -23.61 -13.11 -5.88
C GLY A 52 -22.73 -12.88 -4.65
N LEU A 53 -21.90 -11.84 -4.65
CA LEU A 53 -20.96 -11.51 -3.58
C LEU A 53 -21.50 -10.32 -2.77
N ASN A 54 -21.42 -10.40 -1.44
CA ASN A 54 -22.04 -9.42 -0.53
C ASN A 54 -20.98 -8.73 0.37
N PRO A 55 -20.29 -7.69 -0.12
CA PRO A 55 -19.42 -6.88 0.72
C PRO A 55 -20.24 -5.98 1.64
N GLU A 56 -19.67 -5.67 2.81
CA GLU A 56 -20.06 -4.47 3.55
C GLU A 56 -19.40 -3.24 2.90
N TYR A 57 -20.05 -2.09 3.00
CA TYR A 57 -19.53 -0.83 2.48
C TYR A 57 -19.42 0.23 3.58
N HIS A 58 -18.34 0.97 3.56
CA HIS A 58 -18.20 2.20 4.33
C HIS A 58 -17.42 3.25 3.53
N GLN A 59 -17.90 4.51 3.56
CA GLN A 59 -17.13 5.61 3.01
C GLN A 59 -15.87 5.81 3.84
N LEU A 60 -14.72 5.89 3.18
CA LEU A 60 -13.43 6.12 3.80
C LEU A 60 -12.51 6.92 2.87
N ASP A 61 -12.25 8.16 3.24
CA ASP A 61 -11.15 8.94 2.70
C ASP A 61 -9.95 8.82 3.64
N VAL A 62 -8.90 8.16 3.17
CA VAL A 62 -7.69 7.91 3.98
C VAL A 62 -6.90 9.18 4.28
N THR A 63 -7.14 10.26 3.56
CA THR A 63 -6.49 11.57 3.77
C THR A 63 -7.27 12.47 4.73
N ASP A 64 -8.53 12.15 5.01
CA ASP A 64 -9.38 12.86 5.96
C ASP A 64 -9.38 12.12 7.30
N ARG A 65 -8.70 12.69 8.29
CA ARG A 65 -8.61 12.13 9.65
C ARG A 65 -9.99 11.86 10.27
N GLU A 66 -10.95 12.75 10.05
CA GLU A 66 -12.31 12.60 10.56
C GLU A 66 -13.04 11.43 9.87
N SER A 67 -12.80 11.23 8.58
CA SER A 67 -13.33 10.06 7.86
C SER A 67 -12.75 8.76 8.44
N VAL A 68 -11.45 8.72 8.74
CA VAL A 68 -10.81 7.54 9.36
C VAL A 68 -11.36 7.32 10.78
N LEU A 69 -11.57 8.38 11.57
CA LEU A 69 -12.19 8.28 12.90
C LEU A 69 -13.62 7.75 12.84
N ARG A 70 -14.46 8.23 11.92
CA ARG A 70 -15.81 7.70 11.73
C ARG A 70 -15.79 6.21 11.40
N PHE A 71 -14.91 5.79 10.53
CA PHE A 71 -14.74 4.37 10.18
C PHE A 71 -14.23 3.55 11.36
N ARG A 72 -13.25 4.05 12.12
CA ARG A 72 -12.76 3.44 13.35
C ARG A 72 -13.88 3.16 14.34
N GLU A 73 -14.71 4.17 14.63
CA GLU A 73 -15.81 4.03 15.58
C GLU A 73 -16.89 3.08 15.06
N HIS A 74 -17.13 3.07 13.74
CA HIS A 74 -18.03 2.09 13.12
C HIS A 74 -17.53 0.66 13.35
N ILE A 75 -16.27 0.37 13.02
CA ILE A 75 -15.67 -0.96 13.21
C ILE A 75 -15.67 -1.38 14.69
N LYS A 76 -15.27 -0.46 15.59
CA LYS A 76 -15.22 -0.73 17.03
C LYS A 76 -16.59 -1.12 17.57
N ARG A 77 -17.64 -0.40 17.19
CA ARG A 77 -19.01 -0.63 17.65
C ARG A 77 -19.62 -1.89 17.03
N SER A 78 -19.43 -2.14 15.72
CA SER A 78 -20.09 -3.22 15.01
C SER A 78 -19.40 -4.57 15.17
N HIS A 79 -18.05 -4.58 15.32
CA HIS A 79 -17.26 -5.81 15.27
C HIS A 79 -16.21 -5.93 16.38
N GLY A 80 -15.86 -4.85 17.05
CA GLY A 80 -14.84 -4.82 18.11
C GLY A 80 -13.40 -4.90 17.59
N GLY A 81 -13.16 -5.11 16.29
CA GLY A 81 -11.79 -5.17 15.74
C GLY A 81 -11.71 -5.65 14.30
N ILE A 82 -10.48 -5.68 13.79
CA ILE A 82 -10.11 -6.02 12.40
C ILE A 82 -9.17 -7.23 12.45
N ASP A 83 -9.36 -8.21 11.57
CA ASP A 83 -8.44 -9.35 11.43
C ASP A 83 -7.48 -9.16 10.26
N ILE A 84 -7.93 -8.51 9.18
CA ILE A 84 -7.15 -8.23 7.97
C ILE A 84 -7.34 -6.77 7.58
N LEU A 85 -6.24 -6.02 7.45
CA LEU A 85 -6.24 -4.67 6.92
C LEU A 85 -5.33 -4.59 5.70
N ILE A 86 -5.89 -4.22 4.55
CA ILE A 86 -5.12 -4.04 3.31
C ILE A 86 -5.14 -2.56 2.94
N ASN A 87 -3.99 -1.92 3.07
CA ASN A 87 -3.75 -0.55 2.66
C ASN A 87 -3.46 -0.53 1.16
N ASN A 88 -4.52 -0.35 0.35
CA ASN A 88 -4.45 -0.36 -1.10
C ASN A 88 -4.69 1.03 -1.71
N ALA A 89 -5.36 1.94 -1.02
CA ALA A 89 -5.63 3.29 -1.54
C ALA A 89 -4.33 3.99 -1.96
N ALA A 90 -4.24 4.37 -3.22
CA ALA A 90 -3.08 5.03 -3.80
C ALA A 90 -3.45 5.79 -5.07
N ILE A 91 -2.61 6.76 -5.45
CA ILE A 91 -2.62 7.43 -6.74
C ILE A 91 -1.22 7.46 -7.35
N ALA A 92 -1.17 7.57 -8.67
CA ALA A 92 0.05 7.89 -9.41
C ALA A 92 -0.33 8.84 -10.57
N ASN A 93 0.50 9.84 -10.83
CA ASN A 93 0.43 10.62 -12.04
C ASN A 93 1.40 10.00 -13.04
N SER A 94 0.86 9.20 -13.96
CA SER A 94 1.61 8.22 -14.74
C SER A 94 2.36 8.79 -15.96
N ALA A 95 2.19 10.06 -16.30
CA ALA A 95 2.63 10.54 -17.61
C ALA A 95 3.56 11.77 -17.59
N GLN A 96 3.84 12.37 -16.45
CA GLN A 96 4.64 13.59 -16.41
C GLN A 96 5.98 13.34 -15.70
N LEU A 97 7.06 13.71 -16.39
CA LEU A 97 8.42 13.76 -15.81
C LEU A 97 8.51 14.78 -14.64
N TYR A 98 7.62 15.77 -14.65
CA TYR A 98 7.57 16.82 -13.64
C TYR A 98 6.12 17.08 -13.24
N ASN A 99 5.77 16.69 -12.03
CA ASN A 99 4.53 17.08 -11.40
C ASN A 99 4.68 18.50 -10.82
N SER A 100 3.56 19.23 -10.67
CA SER A 100 3.54 20.43 -9.86
C SER A 100 3.86 20.08 -8.39
N HIS A 101 4.17 21.09 -7.59
CA HIS A 101 4.41 20.87 -6.16
C HIS A 101 3.15 20.30 -5.47
N GLU A 102 1.97 20.82 -5.82
CA GLU A 102 0.68 20.38 -5.30
C GLU A 102 0.39 18.92 -5.66
N GLU A 103 0.70 18.50 -6.88
CA GLU A 103 0.58 17.11 -7.30
C GLU A 103 1.53 16.18 -6.54
N ASN A 104 2.76 16.63 -6.29
CA ASN A 104 3.72 15.90 -5.48
C ASN A 104 3.23 15.74 -4.04
N GLU A 105 2.70 16.82 -3.43
CA GLU A 105 2.11 16.77 -2.10
C GLU A 105 0.91 15.83 -2.04
N GLU A 106 0.01 15.86 -3.04
CA GLU A 106 -1.16 14.96 -3.10
C GLU A 106 -0.72 13.50 -3.14
N ILE A 107 0.25 13.15 -4.00
CA ILE A 107 0.78 11.79 -4.11
C ILE A 107 1.38 11.34 -2.78
N ILE A 108 2.19 12.17 -2.16
CA ILE A 108 2.81 11.87 -0.85
C ILE A 108 1.74 11.72 0.23
N ASN A 109 0.76 12.61 0.27
CA ASN A 109 -0.31 12.58 1.27
C ASN A 109 -1.14 11.31 1.18
N ILE A 110 -1.53 10.89 -0.03
CA ILE A 110 -2.35 9.69 -0.22
C ILE A 110 -1.53 8.42 -0.03
N ASN A 111 -0.30 8.34 -0.59
CA ASN A 111 0.42 7.07 -0.66
C ASN A 111 1.28 6.79 0.59
N TYR A 112 1.61 7.81 1.40
CA TYR A 112 2.45 7.67 2.58
C TYR A 112 1.83 8.29 3.84
N LYS A 113 1.54 9.62 3.86
CA LYS A 113 1.08 10.29 5.10
C LYS A 113 -0.25 9.72 5.60
N SER A 114 -1.16 9.31 4.71
CA SER A 114 -2.41 8.65 5.08
C SER A 114 -2.18 7.34 5.85
N ILE A 115 -1.09 6.62 5.56
CA ILE A 115 -0.76 5.36 6.26
C ILE A 115 -0.36 5.63 7.71
N LEU A 116 0.27 6.77 8.01
CA LEU A 116 0.55 7.19 9.39
C LEU A 116 -0.75 7.43 10.17
N THR A 117 -1.74 8.07 9.55
CA THR A 117 -3.08 8.25 10.13
C THR A 117 -3.81 6.93 10.35
N ILE A 118 -3.73 6.01 9.38
CA ILE A 118 -4.30 4.66 9.50
C ILE A 118 -3.60 3.88 10.61
N GLN A 119 -2.27 3.97 10.71
CA GLN A 119 -1.50 3.32 11.79
C GLN A 119 -1.97 3.82 13.16
N GLU A 120 -2.06 5.12 13.33
CA GLU A 120 -2.50 5.71 14.60
C GLU A 120 -3.93 5.27 14.97
N LEU A 121 -4.86 5.27 14.03
CA LEU A 121 -6.28 5.14 14.30
C LEU A 121 -6.83 3.72 14.14
N LEU A 122 -6.36 2.93 13.17
CA LEU A 122 -6.92 1.62 12.86
C LEU A 122 -6.05 0.45 13.37
N PHE A 123 -4.71 0.58 13.45
CA PHE A 123 -3.87 -0.51 13.93
C PHE A 123 -4.17 -0.95 15.38
N PRO A 124 -4.56 -0.06 16.31
CA PRO A 124 -5.03 -0.48 17.62
C PRO A 124 -6.24 -1.44 17.59
N LEU A 125 -7.07 -1.35 16.54
CA LEU A 125 -8.22 -2.24 16.36
C LEU A 125 -7.86 -3.57 15.68
N VAL A 126 -6.67 -3.71 15.10
CA VAL A 126 -6.25 -5.00 14.52
C VAL A 126 -6.07 -6.00 15.65
N ARG A 127 -6.73 -7.15 15.55
CA ARG A 127 -6.68 -8.20 16.59
C ARG A 127 -5.33 -8.89 16.63
N ASN A 128 -4.99 -9.49 17.77
CA ASN A 128 -3.80 -10.34 17.87
C ASN A 128 -3.86 -11.47 16.82
N ASN A 129 -2.72 -11.81 16.24
CA ASN A 129 -2.58 -12.71 15.10
C ASN A 129 -3.21 -12.17 13.79
N GLY A 130 -3.60 -10.91 13.76
CA GLY A 130 -4.12 -10.26 12.55
C GLY A 130 -3.05 -10.04 11.48
N ARG A 131 -3.46 -9.55 10.33
CA ARG A 131 -2.59 -9.31 9.18
C ARG A 131 -2.81 -7.91 8.61
N ILE A 132 -1.72 -7.22 8.36
CA ILE A 132 -1.69 -5.92 7.69
C ILE A 132 -0.86 -6.08 6.41
N LEU A 133 -1.40 -5.62 5.29
CA LEU A 133 -0.71 -5.63 4.02
C LEU A 133 -0.71 -4.23 3.41
N ASN A 134 0.47 -3.70 3.14
CA ASN A 134 0.67 -2.44 2.44
C ASN A 134 0.93 -2.72 0.95
N ILE A 135 0.03 -2.26 0.07
CA ILE A 135 0.24 -2.38 -1.38
C ILE A 135 1.26 -1.32 -1.79
N SER A 136 2.50 -1.76 -1.95
CA SER A 136 3.62 -0.96 -2.42
C SER A 136 3.74 -1.02 -3.95
N SER A 137 4.93 -1.08 -4.49
CA SER A 137 5.26 -1.11 -5.92
C SER A 137 6.71 -1.57 -6.08
N ASP A 138 7.14 -1.93 -7.28
CA ASP A 138 8.57 -2.00 -7.63
C ASP A 138 9.30 -0.67 -7.35
N CYS A 139 8.61 0.44 -7.54
CA CYS A 139 9.07 1.78 -7.12
C CYS A 139 9.31 1.91 -5.61
N GLY A 140 8.83 0.97 -4.78
CA GLY A 140 8.97 0.99 -3.33
C GLY A 140 10.20 0.25 -2.79
N HIS A 141 11.02 -0.36 -3.63
CA HIS A 141 12.26 -0.99 -3.21
C HIS A 141 13.37 0.06 -3.02
N LEU A 142 14.29 -0.15 -2.07
CA LEU A 142 15.34 0.82 -1.75
C LEU A 142 16.27 1.12 -2.94
N SER A 143 16.45 0.18 -3.88
CA SER A 143 17.21 0.39 -5.11
C SER A 143 16.67 1.52 -6.01
N ASN A 144 15.48 2.05 -5.72
CA ASN A 144 14.96 3.24 -6.39
C ASN A 144 15.61 4.54 -5.90
N VAL A 145 16.32 4.54 -4.76
CA VAL A 145 17.06 5.68 -4.24
C VAL A 145 18.50 5.59 -4.73
N ARG A 146 19.05 6.68 -5.27
CA ARG A 146 20.44 6.79 -5.72
C ARG A 146 21.27 7.71 -4.83
N ASN A 147 20.63 8.59 -4.08
CA ASN A 147 21.27 9.44 -3.10
C ASN A 147 21.86 8.61 -1.96
N LYS A 148 23.21 8.60 -1.83
CA LYS A 148 23.93 7.80 -0.85
C LYS A 148 23.56 8.11 0.59
N TYR A 149 23.34 9.40 0.91
CA TYR A 149 22.94 9.81 2.25
C TYR A 149 21.59 9.16 2.65
N TRP A 150 20.62 9.15 1.73
CA TRP A 150 19.32 8.55 2.01
C TRP A 150 19.37 7.02 2.01
N ILE A 151 20.19 6.39 1.16
CA ILE A 151 20.41 4.94 1.20
C ILE A 151 20.95 4.54 2.57
N GLU A 152 22.04 5.18 3.02
CA GLU A 152 22.62 4.91 4.33
C GLU A 152 21.64 5.11 5.46
N ARG A 153 20.91 6.23 5.44
CA ARG A 153 19.96 6.59 6.50
C ARG A 153 18.77 5.65 6.60
N LEU A 154 18.18 5.26 5.47
CA LEU A 154 17.05 4.34 5.41
C LEU A 154 17.47 2.86 5.62
N SER A 155 18.77 2.53 5.52
CA SER A 155 19.28 1.18 5.76
C SER A 155 19.73 0.93 7.19
N ARG A 156 19.69 1.93 8.07
CA ARG A 156 20.15 1.78 9.45
C ARG A 156 19.22 0.86 10.25
N GLN A 157 19.80 0.07 11.13
CA GLN A 157 19.04 -0.80 12.05
C GLN A 157 18.19 -0.01 13.05
N ASP A 158 18.61 1.21 13.39
CA ASP A 158 17.93 2.13 14.28
C ASP A 158 17.11 3.19 13.52
N MET A 159 16.80 2.95 12.24
CA MET A 159 15.91 3.81 11.44
C MET A 159 14.60 4.09 12.20
N THR A 160 14.13 5.31 12.13
CA THR A 160 12.90 5.78 12.78
C THR A 160 11.90 6.32 11.78
N VAL A 161 10.65 6.52 12.21
CA VAL A 161 9.64 7.22 11.40
C VAL A 161 10.09 8.63 11.03
N ASN A 162 10.87 9.29 11.92
CA ASN A 162 11.41 10.62 11.63
C ASN A 162 12.38 10.60 10.46
N ASP A 163 13.24 9.57 10.34
CA ASP A 163 14.17 9.44 9.21
C ASP A 163 13.41 9.31 7.89
N ILE A 164 12.30 8.56 7.88
CA ILE A 164 11.44 8.41 6.70
C ILE A 164 10.72 9.73 6.38
N ASN A 165 10.21 10.44 7.40
CA ASN A 165 9.58 11.75 7.20
C ASN A 165 10.56 12.77 6.63
N GLU A 166 11.80 12.81 7.13
CA GLU A 166 12.83 13.73 6.61
C GLU A 166 13.21 13.41 5.16
N PHE A 167 13.23 12.12 4.77
CA PHE A 167 13.42 11.72 3.36
C PHE A 167 12.31 12.28 2.46
N VAL A 168 11.07 12.16 2.90
CA VAL A 168 9.90 12.68 2.17
C VAL A 168 9.91 14.21 2.10
N GLU A 169 10.19 14.89 3.22
CA GLU A 169 10.24 16.35 3.27
C GLU A 169 11.42 16.92 2.48
N TRP A 170 12.57 16.23 2.47
CA TRP A 170 13.68 16.57 1.58
C TRP A 170 13.23 16.61 0.12
N PHE A 171 12.56 15.56 -0.36
CA PHE A 171 12.05 15.52 -1.73
C PHE A 171 11.08 16.66 -2.03
N LEU A 172 10.10 16.89 -1.15
CA LEU A 172 9.11 17.96 -1.33
C LEU A 172 9.77 19.34 -1.35
N LYS A 173 10.75 19.59 -0.49
CA LYS A 173 11.50 20.84 -0.44
C LYS A 173 12.32 21.07 -1.70
N GLU A 174 13.12 20.08 -2.12
CA GLU A 174 13.94 20.16 -3.33
C GLU A 174 13.07 20.34 -4.59
N SER A 175 11.94 19.62 -4.66
CA SER A 175 10.98 19.74 -5.75
C SER A 175 10.34 21.14 -5.79
N ARG A 176 9.94 21.70 -4.64
CA ARG A 176 9.37 23.05 -4.54
C ARG A 176 10.35 24.11 -5.01
N ASN A 177 11.62 23.96 -4.64
CA ASN A 177 12.66 24.93 -4.96
C ASN A 177 13.22 24.78 -6.39
N GLY A 178 12.81 23.74 -7.14
CA GLY A 178 13.36 23.41 -8.45
C GLY A 178 14.82 22.93 -8.40
N THR A 179 15.29 22.45 -7.24
CA THR A 179 16.66 21.98 -7.00
C THR A 179 16.78 20.45 -7.00
N PHE A 180 15.65 19.75 -7.09
CA PHE A 180 15.63 18.28 -7.14
C PHE A 180 16.34 17.79 -8.40
N LYS A 181 17.31 16.89 -8.21
CA LYS A 181 18.07 16.29 -9.30
C LYS A 181 17.52 14.91 -9.62
N LYS A 182 17.25 14.65 -10.90
CA LYS A 182 16.68 13.37 -11.34
C LYS A 182 17.61 12.17 -11.05
N GLU A 183 18.92 12.39 -10.98
CA GLU A 183 19.94 11.37 -10.67
C GLU A 183 19.85 10.85 -9.22
N GLU A 184 19.10 11.54 -8.36
CA GLU A 184 18.88 11.13 -6.96
C GLU A 184 17.97 9.90 -6.84
N LEU A 185 17.22 9.57 -7.90
CA LEU A 185 16.35 8.40 -7.99
C LEU A 185 16.64 7.57 -9.24
N ALA A 186 16.19 6.32 -9.26
CA ALA A 186 16.30 5.44 -10.42
C ALA A 186 15.42 5.94 -11.60
N ASP A 187 15.73 5.45 -12.81
CA ASP A 187 14.99 5.75 -14.05
C ASP A 187 14.80 7.25 -14.31
N ASP A 188 15.89 8.03 -14.06
CA ASP A 188 15.86 9.50 -14.22
C ASP A 188 14.68 10.17 -13.48
N ALA A 189 14.34 9.64 -12.31
CA ALA A 189 13.27 10.11 -11.44
C ALA A 189 11.87 10.12 -12.10
N THR A 190 11.63 9.29 -13.11
CA THR A 190 10.27 9.09 -13.61
C THR A 190 9.32 8.75 -12.46
N ALA A 191 8.19 9.44 -12.35
CA ALA A 191 7.25 9.34 -11.23
C ALA A 191 7.91 9.54 -9.84
N ALA A 192 8.75 10.58 -9.68
CA ALA A 192 9.57 10.80 -8.49
C ALA A 192 8.78 10.77 -7.18
N ALA A 193 7.68 11.54 -7.07
CA ALA A 193 6.85 11.57 -5.88
C ALA A 193 6.27 10.19 -5.52
N TYR A 194 5.87 9.42 -6.53
CA TYR A 194 5.36 8.07 -6.33
C TYR A 194 6.47 7.13 -5.83
N ARG A 195 7.70 7.19 -6.40
CA ARG A 195 8.85 6.42 -5.91
C ARG A 195 9.18 6.76 -4.47
N VAL A 196 9.30 8.03 -4.14
CA VAL A 196 9.56 8.50 -2.77
C VAL A 196 8.47 7.99 -1.81
N ALA A 197 7.19 8.15 -2.16
CA ALA A 197 6.09 7.68 -1.33
C ALA A 197 6.10 6.15 -1.13
N LYS A 198 6.40 5.37 -2.17
CA LYS A 198 6.41 3.90 -2.09
C LYS A 198 7.65 3.36 -1.37
N VAL A 199 8.83 4.00 -1.51
CA VAL A 199 10.02 3.71 -0.68
C VAL A 199 9.71 3.99 0.79
N ALA A 200 9.15 5.17 1.08
CA ALA A 200 8.74 5.53 2.44
C ALA A 200 7.72 4.54 3.03
N LEU A 201 6.72 4.09 2.25
CA LEU A 201 5.75 3.08 2.67
C LEU A 201 6.40 1.74 2.99
N SER A 202 7.34 1.28 2.15
CA SER A 202 8.04 0.01 2.37
C SER A 202 8.96 0.07 3.58
N ALA A 203 9.69 1.18 3.78
CA ALA A 203 10.49 1.43 4.98
C ALA A 203 9.61 1.45 6.24
N LEU A 204 8.49 2.17 6.20
CA LEU A 204 7.53 2.24 7.30
C LEU A 204 6.97 0.85 7.67
N THR A 205 6.76 -0.03 6.69
CA THR A 205 6.26 -1.40 6.93
C THR A 205 7.13 -2.19 7.90
N MET A 206 8.45 -2.02 7.84
CA MET A 206 9.38 -2.70 8.74
C MET A 206 9.26 -2.17 10.17
N LEU A 207 9.11 -0.86 10.33
CA LEU A 207 8.88 -0.25 11.65
C LEU A 207 7.52 -0.68 12.24
N GLN A 208 6.48 -0.71 11.42
CA GLN A 208 5.16 -1.21 11.80
C GLN A 208 5.21 -2.66 12.27
N GLN A 209 6.00 -3.51 11.59
CA GLN A 209 6.18 -4.89 12.01
C GLN A 209 6.84 -4.98 13.38
N ASN A 210 7.87 -4.18 13.65
CA ASN A 210 8.55 -4.17 14.94
C ASN A 210 7.60 -3.74 16.07
N GLU A 211 6.81 -2.69 15.84
CA GLU A 211 5.83 -2.17 16.79
C GLU A 211 4.76 -3.23 17.17
N LEU A 212 4.32 -4.02 16.19
CA LEU A 212 3.22 -4.97 16.35
C LEU A 212 3.68 -6.41 16.66
N ALA A 213 4.98 -6.64 16.81
CA ALA A 213 5.56 -7.97 17.01
C ALA A 213 4.99 -8.70 18.23
N ALA A 214 4.82 -7.99 19.37
CA ALA A 214 4.31 -8.56 20.62
C ALA A 214 2.85 -9.05 20.51
N ARG A 215 2.08 -8.52 19.56
CA ARG A 215 0.69 -8.92 19.29
C ARG A 215 0.59 -10.04 18.25
N ASN A 216 1.73 -10.57 17.79
CA ASN A 216 1.82 -11.55 16.71
C ASN A 216 1.09 -11.13 15.42
N ILE A 217 0.99 -9.82 15.15
CA ILE A 217 0.43 -9.30 13.90
C ILE A 217 1.52 -9.37 12.85
N SER A 218 1.19 -9.84 11.63
CA SER A 218 2.11 -9.77 10.50
C SER A 218 1.84 -8.51 9.69
N VAL A 219 2.89 -7.73 9.44
CA VAL A 219 2.84 -6.54 8.58
C VAL A 219 3.83 -6.75 7.45
N ASN A 220 3.34 -6.72 6.21
CA ASN A 220 4.17 -6.91 5.02
C ASN A 220 3.85 -5.84 3.97
N SER A 221 4.78 -5.56 3.08
CA SER A 221 4.55 -4.79 1.88
C SER A 221 4.73 -5.65 0.63
N MET A 222 4.08 -5.26 -0.47
CA MET A 222 4.22 -6.01 -1.70
C MET A 222 4.14 -5.15 -2.95
N HIS A 223 4.79 -5.61 -4.03
CA HIS A 223 4.62 -5.13 -5.39
C HIS A 223 3.63 -6.02 -6.14
N PRO A 224 2.51 -5.48 -6.68
CA PRO A 224 1.46 -6.27 -7.33
C PRO A 224 1.74 -6.63 -8.80
N GLY A 225 2.88 -6.21 -9.36
CA GLY A 225 3.16 -6.25 -10.80
C GLY A 225 2.65 -5.02 -11.54
N LEU A 226 2.95 -4.93 -12.84
CA LEU A 226 2.39 -3.90 -13.72
C LEU A 226 1.00 -4.34 -14.19
N VAL A 227 -0.03 -3.73 -13.63
CA VAL A 227 -1.43 -4.17 -13.72
C VAL A 227 -2.25 -3.22 -14.59
N ARG A 228 -3.03 -3.78 -15.51
CA ARG A 228 -3.97 -3.02 -16.34
C ARG A 228 -5.09 -2.45 -15.49
N THR A 229 -4.99 -1.16 -15.17
CA THR A 229 -5.95 -0.39 -14.38
C THR A 229 -6.04 1.04 -14.92
N ASP A 230 -6.95 1.85 -14.37
CA ASP A 230 -7.01 3.28 -14.69
C ASP A 230 -5.71 4.00 -14.32
N MET A 231 -5.05 3.60 -13.24
CA MET A 231 -3.78 4.17 -12.81
C MET A 231 -2.68 4.04 -13.86
N THR A 232 -2.66 2.93 -14.58
CA THR A 232 -1.70 2.65 -15.65
C THR A 232 -2.27 2.93 -17.04
N GLN A 233 -3.44 3.60 -17.14
CA GLN A 233 -4.13 3.86 -18.41
C GLN A 233 -4.36 2.60 -19.25
N GLY A 234 -4.59 1.45 -18.58
CA GLY A 234 -4.78 0.16 -19.22
C GLY A 234 -3.50 -0.55 -19.64
N VAL A 235 -2.32 0.04 -19.42
CA VAL A 235 -1.03 -0.60 -19.68
C VAL A 235 -0.68 -1.57 -18.56
N GLY A 236 -0.18 -2.76 -18.90
CA GLY A 236 0.26 -3.73 -17.92
C GLY A 236 0.23 -5.16 -18.43
N PHE A 237 0.94 -6.04 -17.73
CA PHE A 237 1.01 -7.48 -18.07
C PHE A 237 -0.11 -8.29 -17.42
N TYR A 238 -0.57 -7.84 -16.22
CA TYR A 238 -1.54 -8.57 -15.41
C TYR A 238 -2.90 -7.90 -15.43
N SER A 239 -3.97 -8.70 -15.37
CA SER A 239 -5.30 -8.19 -15.01
C SER A 239 -5.36 -7.87 -13.51
N ALA A 240 -6.36 -7.09 -13.09
CA ALA A 240 -6.58 -6.83 -11.67
C ALA A 240 -6.84 -8.12 -10.88
N ASP A 241 -7.52 -9.10 -11.46
CA ASP A 241 -7.79 -10.39 -10.82
C ASP A 241 -6.51 -11.21 -10.60
N GLN A 242 -5.64 -11.29 -11.60
CA GLN A 242 -4.33 -11.93 -11.45
C GLN A 242 -3.46 -11.24 -10.40
N ALA A 243 -3.45 -9.90 -10.41
CA ALA A 243 -2.70 -9.12 -9.43
C ALA A 243 -3.23 -9.27 -7.99
N ALA A 244 -4.51 -9.61 -7.82
CA ALA A 244 -5.12 -9.83 -6.51
C ALA A 244 -4.75 -11.19 -5.88
N GLU A 245 -4.21 -12.14 -6.64
CA GLU A 245 -3.89 -13.49 -6.12
C GLU A 245 -2.83 -13.45 -5.02
N THR A 246 -1.77 -12.67 -5.20
CA THR A 246 -0.70 -12.57 -4.19
C THR A 246 -1.11 -11.81 -2.93
N PRO A 247 -1.80 -10.65 -2.98
CA PRO A 247 -2.38 -10.04 -1.77
C PRO A 247 -3.29 -10.98 -0.99
N ILE A 248 -4.16 -11.72 -1.68
CA ILE A 248 -5.08 -12.68 -1.04
C ILE A 248 -4.30 -13.81 -0.37
N TYR A 249 -3.29 -14.38 -1.07
CA TYR A 249 -2.40 -15.38 -0.48
C TYR A 249 -1.72 -14.85 0.78
N LEU A 250 -1.18 -13.62 0.74
CA LEU A 250 -0.46 -13.05 1.87
C LEU A 250 -1.34 -12.87 3.12
N VAL A 251 -2.62 -12.58 2.94
CA VAL A 251 -3.53 -12.34 4.08
C VAL A 251 -4.35 -13.57 4.49
N LEU A 252 -4.43 -14.63 3.67
CA LEU A 252 -5.17 -15.84 4.02
C LEU A 252 -4.27 -17.05 4.27
N ASP A 253 -3.27 -17.28 3.41
CA ASP A 253 -2.57 -18.57 3.31
C ASP A 253 -1.09 -18.51 3.72
N ALA A 254 -0.46 -17.34 3.60
CA ALA A 254 0.96 -17.21 3.94
C ALA A 254 1.22 -17.57 5.40
N PRO A 255 2.37 -18.17 5.73
CA PRO A 255 2.69 -18.51 7.10
C PRO A 255 2.73 -17.24 7.99
N GLN A 256 2.25 -17.35 9.25
CA GLN A 256 2.16 -16.22 10.18
C GLN A 256 3.53 -15.63 10.54
N ASN A 257 4.61 -16.37 10.36
CA ASN A 257 5.99 -15.90 10.57
C ASN A 257 6.57 -15.14 9.38
N LEU A 258 5.85 -14.99 8.28
CA LEU A 258 6.21 -14.04 7.22
C LEU A 258 5.87 -12.63 7.71
N LYS A 259 6.89 -11.90 8.16
CA LYS A 259 6.78 -10.63 8.87
C LYS A 259 7.83 -9.64 8.41
N GLY A 260 7.44 -8.37 8.19
CA GLY A 260 8.34 -7.31 7.74
C GLY A 260 8.89 -7.54 6.34
N ALA A 261 8.24 -8.38 5.54
CA ALA A 261 8.73 -8.78 4.23
C ALA A 261 8.30 -7.79 3.15
N TYR A 262 9.18 -7.60 2.17
CA TYR A 262 8.87 -6.99 0.89
C TYR A 262 8.68 -8.10 -0.14
N VAL A 263 7.43 -8.28 -0.59
CA VAL A 263 7.03 -9.43 -1.40
C VAL A 263 6.76 -9.02 -2.84
N TRP A 264 7.28 -9.79 -3.78
CA TRP A 264 7.07 -9.57 -5.20
C TRP A 264 5.76 -10.21 -5.67
N PHE A 265 5.24 -9.78 -6.81
CA PHE A 265 3.96 -10.28 -7.36
C PHE A 265 3.92 -11.81 -7.53
N ASP A 266 5.09 -12.47 -7.71
CA ASP A 266 5.25 -13.91 -7.82
C ASP A 266 5.48 -14.63 -6.48
N ARG A 267 5.21 -13.94 -5.36
CA ARG A 267 5.36 -14.38 -3.97
C ARG A 267 6.80 -14.52 -3.48
N LYS A 268 7.79 -14.11 -4.26
CA LYS A 268 9.18 -14.07 -3.79
C LYS A 268 9.35 -12.97 -2.77
N VAL A 269 10.07 -13.29 -1.70
CA VAL A 269 10.53 -12.31 -0.71
C VAL A 269 11.85 -11.75 -1.22
N LEU A 270 11.92 -10.43 -1.35
CA LEU A 270 13.13 -9.72 -1.72
C LEU A 270 13.75 -9.06 -0.48
N ASP A 271 15.08 -8.99 -0.47
CA ASP A 271 15.77 -8.14 0.48
C ASP A 271 15.57 -6.67 0.11
N TRP A 272 14.73 -5.97 0.85
CA TRP A 272 14.44 -4.57 0.59
C TRP A 272 15.67 -3.67 0.70
N TYR A 273 16.68 -4.08 1.51
CA TYR A 273 17.94 -3.33 1.72
C TYR A 273 18.96 -3.52 0.59
N ASP A 274 18.79 -4.48 -0.31
CA ASP A 274 19.66 -4.66 -1.47
C ASP A 274 19.45 -3.55 -2.50
N TYR A 275 20.06 -2.39 -2.24
CA TYR A 275 19.99 -1.24 -3.15
C TYR A 275 20.67 -1.48 -4.52
N ASN A 276 21.37 -2.60 -4.71
CA ASN A 276 21.96 -3.02 -5.98
C ASN A 276 21.06 -3.97 -6.78
N ALA A 277 19.83 -4.19 -6.37
CA ALA A 277 18.91 -5.17 -6.96
C ALA A 277 18.39 -4.81 -8.38
N ASP A 278 18.97 -3.84 -9.07
CA ASP A 278 18.58 -3.42 -10.43
C ASP A 278 18.49 -4.59 -11.44
N TYR A 279 19.35 -5.60 -11.30
CA TYR A 279 19.35 -6.77 -12.18
C TYR A 279 18.03 -7.56 -12.09
N TYR A 280 17.40 -7.56 -10.93
CA TYR A 280 16.14 -8.28 -10.72
C TYR A 280 14.97 -7.60 -11.46
N PHE A 281 14.92 -6.29 -11.43
CA PHE A 281 13.87 -5.52 -12.08
C PHE A 281 13.99 -5.58 -13.61
N LYS A 282 15.20 -5.40 -14.13
CA LYS A 282 15.47 -5.45 -15.58
C LYS A 282 15.21 -6.82 -16.21
N SER A 283 15.53 -7.90 -15.52
CA SER A 283 15.32 -9.26 -16.04
C SER A 283 13.85 -9.67 -16.13
N LYS A 284 12.98 -9.07 -15.31
CA LYS A 284 11.55 -9.40 -15.26
C LYS A 284 10.69 -8.56 -16.19
N THR A 285 11.14 -7.36 -16.58
CA THR A 285 10.46 -6.51 -17.56
C THR A 285 10.67 -6.98 -19.00
N LEU A 286 11.74 -7.76 -19.27
CA LEU A 286 12.11 -8.23 -20.60
C LEU A 286 11.59 -9.65 -20.95
N ASN A 287 11.14 -10.42 -19.95
CA ASN A 287 10.73 -11.83 -20.09
C ASN A 287 9.27 -12.10 -19.64
N GLY A 288 8.46 -11.04 -19.55
CA GLY A 288 7.03 -11.13 -19.18
C GLY A 288 6.11 -11.25 -20.37
#